data_0d04636aa04df150a4e6424efceacc9e
#
_entry.id   0d04636aa04df150a4e6424efceacc9e
#
_cell.length_a   1.000
_cell.length_b   1.000
_cell.length_c   1.000
_cell.angle_alpha   90.00
_cell.angle_beta   90.00
_cell.angle_gamma   90.00
#
_symmetry.space_group_name_H-M   'P 1'
#
loop_
_entity.id
_entity.type
_entity.pdbx_description
1 polymer ?
#
loop_
_entity_poly.entity_id
_entity_poly.type
_entity_poly.pdbx_seq_one_letter_code
_entity_poly.pdbx_strand_id
1 'polypeptide(L)'
;MKPKFKTVLTALLLAVSLPSMAATHVLMETDMGNIRLVLDESKAPKTVANFVRYARKGFYDDTVFHRVIDGFVIQGGGLTEDLAQKASDKAVANESGNGLKNTAGTIAMARTTAPDSATSQFFINLAD
;
A
#
# COMPACT_ATOMS: atom_id res chain seq x y z
N MET A 1 -9.35 13.02 49.38
CA MET A 1 -10.55 13.22 48.63
C MET A 1 -10.30 13.38 47.15
N LYS A 2 -9.82 14.50 46.84
CA LYS A 2 -9.57 14.84 45.43
C LYS A 2 -8.50 14.01 44.75
N PRO A 3 -7.48 13.59 45.46
CA PRO A 3 -6.44 12.77 44.84
C PRO A 3 -6.93 11.51 44.17
N LYS A 4 -8.02 11.01 44.62
CA LYS A 4 -8.57 9.76 44.06
C LYS A 4 -8.91 9.87 42.59
N PHE A 5 -9.42 11.00 42.21
CA PHE A 5 -9.81 11.20 40.79
C PHE A 5 -8.64 11.13 39.87
N LYS A 6 -7.53 11.71 40.30
CA LYS A 6 -6.33 11.74 39.50
C LYS A 6 -5.78 10.36 39.22
N THR A 7 -5.87 9.51 40.19
CA THR A 7 -5.41 8.15 40.08
C THR A 7 -6.19 7.39 39.01
N VAL A 8 -7.48 7.56 38.99
CA VAL A 8 -8.35 6.90 38.02
C VAL A 8 -8.01 7.38 36.58
N LEU A 9 -7.83 8.67 36.42
CA LEU A 9 -7.50 9.22 35.11
C LEU A 9 -6.19 8.68 34.58
N THR A 10 -5.21 8.54 35.45
CA THR A 10 -3.93 8.01 35.05
C THR A 10 -4.05 6.59 34.51
N ALA A 11 -4.84 5.77 35.17
CA ALA A 11 -5.05 4.41 34.70
C ALA A 11 -5.70 4.37 33.33
N LEU A 12 -6.66 5.23 33.07
CA LEU A 12 -7.28 5.32 31.75
C LEU A 12 -6.30 5.71 30.68
N LEU A 13 -5.42 6.65 30.96
CA LEU A 13 -4.42 7.06 30.00
C LEU A 13 -3.49 5.92 29.61
N LEU A 14 -3.12 5.08 30.55
CA LEU A 14 -2.30 3.93 30.26
C LEU A 14 -2.99 2.96 29.32
N ALA A 15 -4.27 2.75 29.50
CA ALA A 15 -5.02 1.88 28.62
C ALA A 15 -5.08 2.43 27.20
N VAL A 16 -5.15 3.74 27.05
CA VAL A 16 -5.21 4.37 25.73
C VAL A 16 -3.86 4.35 25.03
N SER A 17 -2.79 4.27 25.77
CA SER A 17 -1.44 4.31 25.20
C SER A 17 -1.03 3.03 24.48
N LEU A 18 -1.85 1.99 24.49
CA LEU A 18 -1.55 0.78 23.72
C LEU A 18 -1.52 1.11 22.23
N PRO A 19 -0.42 0.77 21.55
CA PRO A 19 -0.33 1.03 20.12
C PRO A 19 -1.35 0.19 19.39
N SER A 20 -2.14 0.82 18.55
CA SER A 20 -2.94 0.10 17.60
C SER A 20 -2.17 0.08 16.27
N MET A 21 -2.08 -1.08 15.65
CA MET A 21 -1.50 -1.20 14.32
C MET A 21 -2.52 -0.67 13.31
N ALA A 22 -2.56 0.65 13.18
CA ALA A 22 -3.47 1.27 12.23
C ALA A 22 -3.03 0.95 10.81
N ALA A 23 -3.99 0.62 9.95
CA ALA A 23 -3.72 0.45 8.54
C ALA A 23 -3.26 1.77 7.92
N THR A 24 -2.41 1.69 6.92
CA THR A 24 -1.96 2.86 6.16
C THR A 24 -3.01 3.17 5.09
N HIS A 25 -3.50 4.40 5.09
CA HIS A 25 -4.45 4.87 4.08
C HIS A 25 -3.74 5.72 3.04
N VAL A 26 -4.02 5.45 1.78
CA VAL A 26 -3.45 6.19 0.65
C VAL A 26 -4.59 6.63 -0.27
N LEU A 27 -4.52 7.86 -0.74
CA LEU A 27 -5.42 8.37 -1.77
C LEU A 27 -4.66 8.46 -3.08
N MET A 28 -5.10 7.70 -4.07
CA MET A 28 -4.55 7.75 -5.42
C MET A 28 -5.45 8.63 -6.26
N GLU A 29 -4.94 9.79 -6.66
CA GLU A 29 -5.68 10.74 -7.49
C GLU A 29 -5.38 10.46 -8.95
N THR A 30 -6.42 10.20 -9.75
CA THR A 30 -6.28 9.93 -11.17
C THR A 30 -7.18 10.86 -11.97
N ASP A 31 -6.94 10.95 -13.27
CA ASP A 31 -7.76 11.75 -14.17
C ASP A 31 -9.22 11.30 -14.19
N MET A 32 -9.49 10.07 -13.82
CA MET A 32 -10.83 9.49 -13.86
C MET A 32 -11.47 9.36 -12.49
N GLY A 33 -10.84 9.93 -11.46
CA GLY A 33 -11.36 9.88 -10.11
C GLY A 33 -10.33 9.34 -9.12
N ASN A 34 -10.69 9.36 -7.86
CA ASN A 34 -9.81 8.97 -6.77
C ASN A 34 -10.03 7.52 -6.38
N ILE A 35 -8.94 6.84 -6.05
CA ILE A 35 -8.96 5.46 -5.55
C ILE A 35 -8.40 5.49 -4.13
N ARG A 36 -9.18 5.00 -3.16
CA ARG A 36 -8.73 4.90 -1.79
C ARG A 36 -8.15 3.53 -1.54
N LEU A 37 -6.96 3.50 -0.96
CA LEU A 37 -6.27 2.28 -0.63
C LEU A 37 -6.15 2.15 0.88
N VAL A 38 -6.32 0.92 1.38
CA VAL A 38 -6.01 0.55 2.76
C VAL A 38 -4.94 -0.53 2.69
N LEU A 39 -3.74 -0.19 3.15
CA LEU A 39 -2.58 -1.06 3.05
C LEU A 39 -2.34 -1.77 4.39
N ASP A 40 -2.12 -3.08 4.33
CA ASP A 40 -1.98 -3.92 5.52
C ASP A 40 -0.52 -4.00 5.97
N GLU A 41 -0.11 -3.07 6.82
CA GLU A 41 1.25 -3.03 7.33
C GLU A 41 1.60 -4.22 8.22
N SER A 42 0.61 -4.80 8.88
CA SER A 42 0.89 -5.90 9.80
C SER A 42 1.27 -7.17 9.06
N LYS A 43 0.68 -7.42 7.88
CA LYS A 43 0.94 -8.61 7.08
C LYS A 43 1.94 -8.39 5.96
N ALA A 44 2.13 -7.15 5.53
CA ALA A 44 3.04 -6.82 4.45
C ALA A 44 3.87 -5.58 4.77
N PRO A 45 4.65 -5.58 5.87
CA PRO A 45 5.33 -4.37 6.34
C PRO A 45 6.35 -3.82 5.35
N LYS A 46 7.12 -4.69 4.70
CA LYS A 46 8.14 -4.25 3.74
C LYS A 46 7.52 -3.74 2.46
N THR A 47 6.49 -4.40 1.99
CA THR A 47 5.75 -4.01 0.79
C THR A 47 5.08 -2.66 0.98
N VAL A 48 4.42 -2.46 2.11
CA VAL A 48 3.77 -1.18 2.41
C VAL A 48 4.80 -0.06 2.55
N ALA A 49 5.90 -0.29 3.26
CA ALA A 49 6.95 0.71 3.39
C ALA A 49 7.53 1.09 2.02
N ASN A 50 7.71 0.13 1.14
CA ASN A 50 8.19 0.35 -0.22
C ASN A 50 7.23 1.24 -1.02
N PHE A 51 5.94 0.90 -1.00
CA PHE A 51 4.92 1.67 -1.70
C PHE A 51 4.85 3.11 -1.17
N VAL A 52 4.80 3.27 0.14
CA VAL A 52 4.73 4.59 0.77
C VAL A 52 5.97 5.43 0.44
N ARG A 53 7.15 4.81 0.40
CA ARG A 53 8.37 5.52 0.05
C ARG A 53 8.29 6.09 -1.38
N TYR A 54 7.82 5.31 -2.34
CA TYR A 54 7.61 5.80 -3.70
C TYR A 54 6.59 6.93 -3.74
N ALA A 55 5.48 6.77 -3.01
CA ALA A 55 4.44 7.78 -2.98
C ALA A 55 4.96 9.10 -2.41
N ARG A 56 5.71 9.05 -1.30
CA ARG A 56 6.21 10.25 -0.63
C ARG A 56 7.23 11.01 -1.43
N LYS A 57 8.02 10.35 -2.23
CA LYS A 57 9.01 11.04 -3.08
C LYS A 57 8.46 11.46 -4.43
N GLY A 58 7.15 11.31 -4.64
CA GLY A 58 6.50 11.74 -5.88
C GLY A 58 6.77 10.84 -7.07
N PHE A 59 7.25 9.62 -6.85
CA PHE A 59 7.59 8.71 -7.95
C PHE A 59 6.37 8.36 -8.81
N TYR A 60 5.20 8.18 -8.18
CA TYR A 60 4.00 7.78 -8.90
C TYR A 60 3.34 8.93 -9.67
N ASP A 61 3.76 10.16 -9.43
CA ASP A 61 3.24 11.29 -10.17
C ASP A 61 3.55 11.13 -11.65
N ASP A 62 2.56 11.39 -12.49
CA ASP A 62 2.68 11.27 -13.95
C ASP A 62 2.94 9.84 -14.46
N THR A 63 2.70 8.84 -13.64
CA THR A 63 2.67 7.45 -14.12
C THR A 63 1.26 7.09 -14.54
N VAL A 64 1.13 6.06 -15.36
CA VAL A 64 -0.15 5.65 -15.94
C VAL A 64 -0.48 4.19 -15.63
N PHE A 65 -1.75 3.86 -15.72
CA PHE A 65 -2.17 2.46 -15.77
C PHE A 65 -1.95 1.97 -17.21
N HIS A 66 -0.81 1.38 -17.45
CA HIS A 66 -0.38 0.99 -18.80
C HIS A 66 -0.96 -0.36 -19.25
N ARG A 67 -1.56 -1.11 -18.33
CA ARG A 67 -2.16 -2.40 -18.62
C ARG A 67 -3.53 -2.48 -17.97
N VAL A 68 -4.57 -2.54 -18.80
CA VAL A 68 -5.95 -2.65 -18.34
C VAL A 68 -6.59 -3.83 -19.04
N ILE A 69 -6.95 -4.85 -18.27
CA ILE A 69 -7.61 -6.05 -18.79
C ILE A 69 -8.96 -6.16 -18.08
N ASP A 70 -10.02 -5.93 -18.83
CA ASP A 70 -11.39 -5.97 -18.31
C ASP A 70 -11.66 -7.31 -17.62
N GLY A 71 -12.25 -7.25 -16.43
CA GLY A 71 -12.56 -8.42 -15.65
C GLY A 71 -11.37 -9.15 -15.05
N PHE A 72 -10.17 -8.56 -15.12
CA PHE A 72 -8.97 -9.16 -14.56
C PHE A 72 -8.19 -8.19 -13.69
N VAL A 73 -7.39 -7.29 -14.27
CA VAL A 73 -6.56 -6.35 -13.49
C VAL A 73 -6.41 -5.01 -14.21
N ILE A 74 -6.06 -4.00 -13.42
CA ILE A 74 -5.42 -2.77 -13.92
C ILE A 74 -4.04 -2.68 -13.25
N GLN A 75 -3.03 -2.39 -14.04
CA GLN A 75 -1.63 -2.35 -13.58
C GLN A 75 -0.97 -1.04 -13.96
N GLY A 76 -0.22 -0.47 -13.03
CA GLY A 76 0.46 0.79 -13.25
C GLY A 76 1.59 1.01 -12.27
N GLY A 77 2.04 2.26 -12.18
CA GLY A 77 3.03 2.68 -11.19
C GLY A 77 4.48 2.59 -11.64
N GLY A 78 4.73 2.42 -12.94
CA GLY A 78 6.11 2.32 -13.43
C GLY A 78 6.40 3.04 -14.72
N LEU A 79 5.40 3.31 -15.53
CA LEU A 79 5.55 3.91 -16.84
C LEU A 79 4.91 5.28 -16.92
N THR A 80 5.52 6.17 -17.66
CA THR A 80 4.95 7.49 -17.95
C THR A 80 3.95 7.40 -19.11
N GLU A 81 3.31 8.51 -19.43
CA GLU A 81 2.28 8.55 -20.47
C GLU A 81 2.78 8.10 -21.83
N ASP A 82 4.03 8.38 -22.14
CA ASP A 82 4.67 7.93 -23.38
C ASP A 82 5.26 6.51 -23.26
N LEU A 83 4.90 5.79 -22.22
CA LEU A 83 5.29 4.42 -21.93
C LEU A 83 6.79 4.24 -21.67
N ALA A 84 7.46 5.30 -21.24
CA ALA A 84 8.83 5.23 -20.79
C ALA A 84 8.88 4.73 -19.34
N GLN A 85 9.77 3.80 -19.06
CA GLN A 85 9.92 3.25 -17.72
C GLN A 85 10.70 4.21 -16.84
N LYS A 86 10.15 4.56 -15.68
CA LYS A 86 10.87 5.35 -14.67
C LYS A 86 11.86 4.45 -13.92
N ALA A 87 13.04 5.00 -13.66
CA ALA A 87 14.05 4.27 -12.91
C ALA A 87 13.57 4.03 -11.49
N SER A 88 13.52 2.77 -11.08
CA SER A 88 13.04 2.38 -9.75
C SER A 88 14.21 2.14 -8.80
N ASP A 89 13.88 2.06 -7.50
CA ASP A 89 14.83 1.67 -6.47
C ASP A 89 15.00 0.16 -6.49
N LYS A 90 15.84 -0.36 -5.58
CA LYS A 90 16.04 -1.81 -5.52
C LYS A 90 14.75 -2.54 -5.12
N ALA A 91 14.67 -3.80 -5.51
CA ALA A 91 13.51 -4.63 -5.28
C ALA A 91 13.27 -4.90 -3.79
N VAL A 92 12.01 -5.16 -3.46
CA VAL A 92 11.57 -5.48 -2.10
C VAL A 92 11.39 -6.99 -1.96
N ALA A 93 11.63 -7.50 -0.77
CA ALA A 93 11.44 -8.91 -0.47
C ALA A 93 9.96 -9.31 -0.62
N ASN A 94 9.74 -10.51 -1.12
CA ASN A 94 8.40 -11.05 -1.31
C ASN A 94 7.74 -11.38 0.02
N GLU A 95 6.53 -10.91 0.21
CA GLU A 95 5.74 -11.17 1.42
C GLU A 95 4.44 -11.92 1.09
N SER A 96 4.36 -12.57 -0.06
CA SER A 96 3.12 -13.18 -0.56
C SER A 96 2.63 -14.36 0.28
N GLY A 97 3.46 -14.94 1.13
CA GLY A 97 3.07 -16.02 2.03
C GLY A 97 2.30 -15.57 3.27
N ASN A 98 1.73 -14.38 3.27
CA ASN A 98 1.13 -13.76 4.46
C ASN A 98 -0.37 -14.07 4.65
N GLY A 99 -0.97 -14.89 3.80
CA GLY A 99 -2.37 -15.27 3.90
C GLY A 99 -3.35 -14.34 3.20
N LEU A 100 -2.89 -13.22 2.66
CA LEU A 100 -3.74 -12.32 1.88
C LEU A 100 -3.92 -12.87 0.47
N LYS A 101 -5.13 -12.73 -0.08
CA LYS A 101 -5.47 -13.26 -1.40
C LYS A 101 -5.75 -12.13 -2.39
N ASN A 102 -5.53 -12.43 -3.66
CA ASN A 102 -5.83 -11.52 -4.77
C ASN A 102 -7.31 -11.63 -5.15
N THR A 103 -8.17 -11.10 -4.30
CA THR A 103 -9.60 -11.04 -4.57
C THR A 103 -9.97 -9.69 -5.20
N ALA A 104 -11.18 -9.58 -5.73
CA ALA A 104 -11.64 -8.34 -6.36
C ALA A 104 -11.49 -7.15 -5.40
N GLY A 105 -10.96 -6.03 -5.91
CA GLY A 105 -10.75 -4.83 -5.14
C GLY A 105 -9.48 -4.79 -4.32
N THR A 106 -8.62 -5.80 -4.39
CA THR A 106 -7.32 -5.77 -3.68
C THR A 106 -6.21 -5.24 -4.57
N ILE A 107 -5.18 -4.70 -3.94
CA ILE A 107 -3.97 -4.20 -4.61
C ILE A 107 -2.78 -5.06 -4.20
N ALA A 108 -1.90 -5.34 -5.15
CA ALA A 108 -0.69 -6.11 -4.92
C ALA A 108 0.45 -5.60 -5.80
N MET A 109 1.67 -5.93 -5.41
CA MET A 109 2.86 -5.55 -6.19
C MET A 109 3.02 -6.46 -7.39
N ALA A 110 3.25 -5.85 -8.55
CA ALA A 110 3.65 -6.59 -9.74
C ALA A 110 5.12 -6.97 -9.63
N ARG A 111 5.46 -8.14 -10.14
CA ARG A 111 6.84 -8.64 -10.15
C ARG A 111 7.07 -9.53 -11.36
N THR A 112 8.32 -9.84 -11.63
CA THR A 112 8.66 -10.86 -12.60
C THR A 112 8.52 -12.26 -11.98
N THR A 113 8.96 -13.29 -12.66
CA THR A 113 8.94 -14.65 -12.12
C THR A 113 9.88 -14.81 -10.92
N ALA A 114 10.87 -13.95 -10.78
CA ALA A 114 11.73 -13.94 -9.58
C ALA A 114 10.93 -13.45 -8.37
N PRO A 115 10.92 -14.18 -7.26
CA PRO A 115 10.06 -13.84 -6.11
C PRO A 115 10.33 -12.46 -5.52
N ASP A 116 11.59 -12.04 -5.44
CA ASP A 116 12.00 -10.79 -4.79
C ASP A 116 12.33 -9.72 -5.81
N SER A 117 11.51 -9.58 -6.86
CA SER A 117 11.76 -8.65 -7.96
C SER A 117 10.84 -7.45 -8.03
N ALA A 118 9.87 -7.34 -7.14
CA ALA A 118 8.93 -6.21 -7.14
C ALA A 118 9.65 -4.90 -6.82
N THR A 119 9.34 -3.86 -7.59
CA THR A 119 9.86 -2.51 -7.34
C THR A 119 8.73 -1.52 -7.13
N SER A 120 8.27 -0.84 -8.18
CA SER A 120 7.25 0.20 -8.04
C SER A 120 5.88 -0.18 -8.61
N GLN A 121 5.83 -1.08 -9.58
CA GLN A 121 4.57 -1.39 -10.25
C GLN A 121 3.63 -2.21 -9.35
N PHE A 122 2.36 -1.94 -9.49
CA PHE A 122 1.31 -2.62 -8.74
C PHE A 122 0.14 -2.93 -9.67
N PHE A 123 -0.73 -3.79 -9.22
CA PHE A 123 -1.98 -4.05 -9.92
C PHE A 123 -3.14 -4.10 -8.93
N ILE A 124 -4.31 -3.75 -9.44
CA ILE A 124 -5.56 -3.84 -8.69
C ILE A 124 -6.39 -4.93 -9.35
N ASN A 125 -6.85 -5.86 -8.53
CA ASN A 125 -7.65 -6.99 -9.00
C ASN A 125 -9.10 -6.57 -9.25
N LEU A 126 -9.61 -6.87 -10.43
CA LEU A 126 -10.99 -6.58 -10.81
C LEU A 126 -11.90 -7.80 -10.63
N ALA A 127 -11.32 -8.96 -10.37
CA ALA A 127 -12.04 -10.23 -10.16
C ALA A 127 -11.23 -11.10 -9.21
N ASP A 128 -11.87 -12.12 -8.68
CA ASP A 128 -11.23 -13.12 -7.81
C ASP A 128 -10.37 -14.11 -8.61
#